data_4f14c02544e5c2a83546a52b9bf5b6ec
#
_entry.id   4f14c02544e5c2a83546a52b9bf5b6ec
#
_cell.length_a   1.000
_cell.length_b   1.000
_cell.length_c   1.000
_cell.angle_alpha   90.00
_cell.angle_beta   90.00
_cell.angle_gamma   90.00
#
_symmetry.space_group_name_H-M   'P 1'
#
loop_
_entity.id
_entity.type
_entity.pdbx_description
1 polymer ?
#
loop_
_entity_poly.entity_id
_entity_poly.type
_entity_poly.pdbx_seq_one_letter_code
_entity_poly.pdbx_strand_id
1 'polypeptide(L)'
;MPMSNAAAHPRYDALLAHWCELVRRCQEEPHTAPDPAPYGQDLLDRWAEPQRRYHSLDHIVAVLRRTTELTAYAVDPDAVALAAWFHDAVYRPDRSENEERSAQLAERALPEAGIGADRTAEVARLVRLTVSHDPDDGDRNGTVLCDADLAVLAGSPTDYAEYAAAVRKEYGFVPDEDFRAGRAAILRQLLALPRLFRTPYGHDEWEAVARRNMATELDLLEA
;
A
#
# COMPACT_ATOMS: atom_id res chain seq x y z
N MET A 1 -19.33 -11.77 21.06
CA MET A 1 -18.43 -11.89 19.90
C MET A 1 -17.04 -11.51 20.35
N PRO A 2 -15.97 -12.29 20.09
CA PRO A 2 -14.63 -11.78 20.33
C PRO A 2 -14.43 -10.54 19.45
N MET A 3 -13.81 -9.51 20.02
CA MET A 3 -13.44 -8.31 19.26
C MET A 3 -12.48 -8.72 18.12
N SER A 4 -12.64 -8.12 16.93
CA SER A 4 -11.72 -8.41 15.83
C SER A 4 -10.30 -7.95 16.20
N ASN A 5 -9.28 -8.60 15.66
CA ASN A 5 -7.88 -8.16 15.85
C ASN A 5 -7.69 -6.69 15.42
N ALA A 6 -8.45 -6.24 14.43
CA ALA A 6 -8.44 -4.86 13.98
C ALA A 6 -8.86 -3.88 15.08
N ALA A 7 -9.97 -4.17 15.80
CA ALA A 7 -10.49 -3.30 16.85
C ALA A 7 -9.55 -3.12 18.06
N ALA A 8 -8.55 -3.99 18.21
CA ALA A 8 -7.52 -3.86 19.23
C ALA A 8 -6.36 -2.91 18.80
N HIS A 9 -6.29 -2.51 17.54
CA HIS A 9 -5.23 -1.62 17.05
C HIS A 9 -5.46 -0.18 17.54
N PRO A 10 -4.43 0.52 18.08
CA PRO A 10 -4.60 1.85 18.68
C PRO A 10 -5.09 2.92 17.72
N ARG A 11 -4.97 2.71 16.40
CA ARG A 11 -5.43 3.64 15.36
C ARG A 11 -6.74 3.20 14.68
N TYR A 12 -7.40 2.16 15.16
CA TYR A 12 -8.62 1.62 14.54
C TYR A 12 -9.70 2.67 14.30
N ASP A 13 -10.07 3.39 15.35
CA ASP A 13 -11.14 4.41 15.27
C ASP A 13 -10.75 5.55 14.32
N ALA A 14 -9.48 5.97 14.35
CA ALA A 14 -8.99 7.01 13.46
C ALA A 14 -8.98 6.57 11.99
N LEU A 15 -8.59 5.33 11.71
CA LEU A 15 -8.63 4.74 10.37
C LEU A 15 -10.07 4.61 9.87
N LEU A 16 -10.98 4.10 10.69
CA LEU A 16 -12.39 3.98 10.32
C LEU A 16 -13.02 5.35 10.04
N ALA A 17 -12.71 6.34 10.87
CA ALA A 17 -13.17 7.72 10.66
C ALA A 17 -12.61 8.30 9.34
N HIS A 18 -11.31 8.11 9.07
CA HIS A 18 -10.67 8.53 7.83
C HIS A 18 -11.34 7.87 6.60
N TRP A 19 -11.57 6.56 6.64
CA TRP A 19 -12.28 5.85 5.59
C TRP A 19 -13.68 6.44 5.34
N CYS A 20 -14.46 6.60 6.41
CA CYS A 20 -15.82 7.13 6.31
C CYS A 20 -15.86 8.55 5.73
N GLU A 21 -14.92 9.40 6.12
CA GLU A 21 -14.80 10.75 5.59
C GLU A 21 -14.41 10.74 4.11
N LEU A 22 -13.41 9.93 3.73
CA LEU A 22 -12.95 9.78 2.36
C LEU A 22 -14.09 9.30 1.44
N VAL A 23 -14.79 8.22 1.81
CA VAL A 23 -15.89 7.69 1.00
C VAL A 23 -17.03 8.69 0.87
N ARG A 24 -17.44 9.37 1.95
CA ARG A 24 -18.51 10.38 1.89
C ARG A 24 -18.19 11.55 0.94
N ARG A 25 -16.91 11.96 0.84
CA ARG A 25 -16.48 12.98 -0.14
C ARG A 25 -16.57 12.49 -1.57
N CYS A 26 -16.45 11.17 -1.77
CA CYS A 26 -16.41 10.54 -3.08
C CYS A 26 -17.78 10.04 -3.58
N GLN A 27 -18.78 9.95 -2.71
CA GLN A 27 -20.13 9.48 -3.06
C GLN A 27 -20.82 10.43 -4.04
N GLU A 28 -21.43 9.89 -5.10
CA GLU A 28 -22.12 10.71 -6.11
C GLU A 28 -23.42 11.32 -5.58
N GLU A 29 -24.14 10.55 -4.76
CA GLU A 29 -25.41 10.98 -4.17
C GLU A 29 -25.38 10.85 -2.63
N PRO A 30 -24.71 11.77 -1.92
CA PRO A 30 -24.44 11.61 -0.47
C PRO A 30 -25.69 11.41 0.40
N HIS A 31 -26.87 11.91 -0.07
CA HIS A 31 -28.12 11.82 0.70
C HIS A 31 -28.80 10.45 0.64
N THR A 32 -28.49 9.63 -0.39
CA THR A 32 -29.07 8.29 -0.61
C THR A 32 -28.03 7.18 -0.54
N ALA A 33 -26.76 7.56 -0.51
CA ALA A 33 -25.65 6.62 -0.46
C ALA A 33 -25.64 5.80 0.83
N PRO A 34 -25.19 4.54 0.78
CA PRO A 34 -25.08 3.70 1.96
C PRO A 34 -24.04 4.21 2.95
N ASP A 35 -24.16 3.79 4.22
CA ASP A 35 -23.15 4.07 5.24
C ASP A 35 -21.82 3.41 4.85
N PRO A 36 -20.70 4.16 4.80
CA PRO A 36 -19.40 3.62 4.46
C PRO A 36 -18.76 2.76 5.55
N ALA A 37 -19.23 2.85 6.80
CA ALA A 37 -18.59 2.19 7.94
C ALA A 37 -18.45 0.66 7.80
N PRO A 38 -19.44 -0.10 7.32
CA PRO A 38 -19.30 -1.55 7.14
C PRO A 38 -18.16 -1.95 6.18
N TYR A 39 -17.97 -1.19 5.11
CA TYR A 39 -16.88 -1.43 4.14
C TYR A 39 -15.51 -1.14 4.75
N GLY A 40 -15.40 -0.07 5.54
CA GLY A 40 -14.18 0.25 6.27
C GLY A 40 -13.82 -0.80 7.31
N GLN A 41 -14.81 -1.34 8.01
CA GLN A 41 -14.62 -2.43 8.97
C GLN A 41 -14.10 -3.70 8.29
N ASP A 42 -14.68 -4.09 7.14
CA ASP A 42 -14.20 -5.25 6.36
C ASP A 42 -12.73 -5.04 5.91
N LEU A 43 -12.39 -3.85 5.42
CA LEU A 43 -11.01 -3.54 5.04
C LEU A 43 -10.05 -3.61 6.24
N LEU A 44 -10.42 -3.02 7.38
CA LEU A 44 -9.60 -3.06 8.59
C LEU A 44 -9.39 -4.49 9.10
N ASP A 45 -10.42 -5.33 9.04
CA ASP A 45 -10.32 -6.74 9.42
C ASP A 45 -9.36 -7.50 8.49
N ARG A 46 -9.36 -7.20 7.18
CA ARG A 46 -8.40 -7.76 6.21
C ARG A 46 -6.97 -7.32 6.51
N TRP A 47 -6.76 -6.04 6.77
CA TRP A 47 -5.44 -5.50 7.14
C TRP A 47 -4.92 -6.03 8.49
N ALA A 48 -5.80 -6.53 9.35
CA ALA A 48 -5.48 -7.12 10.66
C ALA A 48 -5.39 -8.65 10.65
N GLU A 49 -5.42 -9.30 9.48
CA GLU A 49 -5.31 -10.76 9.37
C GLU A 49 -4.04 -11.29 10.02
N PRO A 50 -4.11 -12.43 10.75
CA PRO A 50 -3.03 -12.87 11.65
C PRO A 50 -1.73 -13.31 10.95
N GLN A 51 -1.77 -13.58 9.64
CA GLN A 51 -0.57 -13.93 8.86
C GLN A 51 0.29 -12.72 8.49
N ARG A 52 -0.26 -11.51 8.52
CA ARG A 52 0.41 -10.28 8.13
C ARG A 52 1.43 -9.86 9.20
N ARG A 53 2.62 -9.46 8.76
CA ARG A 53 3.68 -8.95 9.64
C ARG A 53 4.17 -7.57 9.20
N TYR A 54 4.34 -7.38 7.90
CA TYR A 54 4.66 -6.09 7.28
C TYR A 54 3.41 -5.46 6.65
N HIS A 55 2.69 -6.18 5.78
CA HIS A 55 1.48 -5.68 5.10
C HIS A 55 0.27 -5.66 6.05
N SER A 56 0.37 -4.86 7.12
CA SER A 56 -0.54 -4.78 8.26
C SER A 56 -1.18 -3.39 8.40
N LEU A 57 -1.94 -3.18 9.47
CA LEU A 57 -2.54 -1.87 9.80
C LEU A 57 -1.49 -0.75 9.94
N ASP A 58 -0.28 -1.06 10.38
CA ASP A 58 0.79 -0.05 10.45
C ASP A 58 1.26 0.37 9.06
N HIS A 59 1.31 -0.56 8.10
CA HIS A 59 1.65 -0.26 6.72
C HIS A 59 0.62 0.66 6.08
N ILE A 60 -0.69 0.34 6.14
CA ILE A 60 -1.71 1.23 5.58
C ILE A 60 -1.69 2.62 6.22
N VAL A 61 -1.45 2.73 7.53
CA VAL A 61 -1.26 4.02 8.21
C VAL A 61 -0.09 4.80 7.58
N ALA A 62 1.03 4.13 7.33
CA ALA A 62 2.20 4.76 6.73
C ALA A 62 1.91 5.22 5.29
N VAL A 63 1.31 4.37 4.46
CA VAL A 63 0.97 4.70 3.07
C VAL A 63 -0.01 5.88 3.01
N LEU A 64 -1.10 5.88 3.79
CA LEU A 64 -2.07 6.99 3.84
C LEU A 64 -1.43 8.31 4.29
N ARG A 65 -0.49 8.27 5.23
CA ARG A 65 0.27 9.45 5.60
C ARG A 65 1.10 9.98 4.42
N ARG A 66 1.78 9.10 3.70
CA ARG A 66 2.61 9.47 2.54
C ARG A 66 1.78 9.98 1.37
N THR A 67 0.62 9.38 1.08
CA THR A 67 -0.30 9.92 0.05
C THR A 67 -0.76 11.33 0.42
N THR A 68 -0.99 11.61 1.72
CA THR A 68 -1.32 12.96 2.20
C THR A 68 -0.15 13.95 2.00
N GLU A 69 1.08 13.54 2.33
CA GLU A 69 2.29 14.35 2.11
C GLU A 69 2.49 14.68 0.62
N LEU A 70 2.15 13.75 -0.26
CA LEU A 70 2.32 13.87 -1.71
C LEU A 70 1.07 14.42 -2.44
N THR A 71 0.02 14.83 -1.73
CA THR A 71 -1.27 15.27 -2.28
C THR A 71 -1.14 16.27 -3.44
N ALA A 72 -0.22 17.22 -3.38
CA ALA A 72 -0.02 18.25 -4.40
C ALA A 72 0.42 17.70 -5.76
N TYR A 73 0.93 16.47 -5.80
CA TYR A 73 1.40 15.82 -7.03
C TYR A 73 0.33 14.98 -7.71
N ALA A 74 -0.74 14.58 -7.03
CA ALA A 74 -1.85 13.82 -7.60
C ALA A 74 -2.80 14.71 -8.43
N VAL A 75 -3.51 14.10 -9.39
CA VAL A 75 -4.65 14.71 -10.09
C VAL A 75 -5.94 14.47 -9.31
N ASP A 76 -6.15 13.26 -8.81
CA ASP A 76 -7.26 12.88 -7.93
C ASP A 76 -6.71 12.25 -6.63
N PRO A 77 -6.41 13.08 -5.61
CA PRO A 77 -5.90 12.58 -4.34
C PRO A 77 -6.84 11.62 -3.62
N ASP A 78 -8.15 11.77 -3.80
CA ASP A 78 -9.14 10.87 -3.19
C ASP A 78 -9.10 9.49 -3.86
N ALA A 79 -8.93 9.41 -5.18
CA ALA A 79 -8.73 8.12 -5.87
C ALA A 79 -7.44 7.44 -5.41
N VAL A 80 -6.35 8.20 -5.23
CA VAL A 80 -5.08 7.67 -4.68
C VAL A 80 -5.25 7.14 -3.26
N ALA A 81 -5.96 7.88 -2.39
CA ALA A 81 -6.22 7.45 -1.03
C ALA A 81 -7.11 6.19 -0.98
N LEU A 82 -8.14 6.10 -1.84
CA LEU A 82 -8.94 4.88 -1.98
C LEU A 82 -8.07 3.71 -2.47
N ALA A 83 -7.21 3.92 -3.47
CA ALA A 83 -6.32 2.89 -3.95
C ALA A 83 -5.35 2.41 -2.86
N ALA A 84 -4.84 3.31 -2.01
CA ALA A 84 -4.03 2.94 -0.85
C ALA A 84 -4.80 2.04 0.13
N TRP A 85 -6.10 2.25 0.33
CA TRP A 85 -6.92 1.35 1.15
C TRP A 85 -7.04 -0.06 0.57
N PHE A 86 -7.04 -0.20 -0.75
CA PHE A 86 -7.28 -1.48 -1.43
C PHE A 86 -6.02 -2.21 -1.87
N HIS A 87 -4.86 -1.57 -2.07
CA HIS A 87 -3.72 -2.17 -2.79
C HIS A 87 -3.31 -3.55 -2.26
N ASP A 88 -3.29 -3.75 -0.96
CA ASP A 88 -3.00 -5.01 -0.30
C ASP A 88 -4.16 -5.53 0.55
N ALA A 89 -5.41 -5.11 0.28
CA ALA A 89 -6.58 -5.56 1.04
C ALA A 89 -6.80 -7.07 0.95
N VAL A 90 -6.41 -7.69 -0.16
CA VAL A 90 -6.29 -9.15 -0.31
C VAL A 90 -4.82 -9.50 -0.36
N TYR A 91 -4.30 -10.17 0.67
CA TYR A 91 -2.88 -10.47 0.75
C TYR A 91 -2.61 -11.88 1.28
N ARG A 92 -1.94 -12.66 0.47
CA ARG A 92 -1.45 -14.00 0.79
C ARG A 92 -0.02 -14.12 0.23
N PRO A 93 1.01 -14.20 1.08
CA PRO A 93 2.41 -14.21 0.63
C PRO A 93 2.78 -15.46 -0.20
N ASP A 94 1.93 -16.49 -0.20
CA ASP A 94 2.06 -17.71 -1.01
C ASP A 94 1.36 -17.61 -2.38
N ARG A 95 0.88 -16.42 -2.79
CA ARG A 95 0.14 -16.21 -4.06
C ARG A 95 0.62 -14.99 -4.81
N SER A 96 0.51 -15.06 -6.14
CA SER A 96 0.93 -13.99 -7.06
C SER A 96 -0.23 -13.12 -7.58
N GLU A 97 -1.46 -13.32 -7.09
CA GLU A 97 -2.67 -12.65 -7.62
C GLU A 97 -3.25 -11.65 -6.62
N ASN A 98 -2.45 -11.19 -5.66
CA ASN A 98 -2.93 -10.36 -4.55
C ASN A 98 -3.47 -9.03 -5.04
N GLU A 99 -2.74 -8.33 -5.89
CA GLU A 99 -3.08 -7.01 -6.42
C GLU A 99 -4.32 -7.10 -7.35
N GLU A 100 -4.40 -8.12 -8.20
CA GLU A 100 -5.57 -8.35 -9.04
C GLU A 100 -6.82 -8.64 -8.19
N ARG A 101 -6.71 -9.44 -7.14
CA ARG A 101 -7.83 -9.73 -6.23
C ARG A 101 -8.21 -8.53 -5.38
N SER A 102 -7.24 -7.71 -5.01
CA SER A 102 -7.45 -6.42 -4.32
C SER A 102 -8.17 -5.43 -5.24
N ALA A 103 -7.78 -5.34 -6.52
CA ALA A 103 -8.46 -4.53 -7.52
C ALA A 103 -9.91 -4.99 -7.74
N GLN A 104 -10.14 -6.30 -7.89
CA GLN A 104 -11.49 -6.86 -8.00
C GLN A 104 -12.36 -6.62 -6.74
N LEU A 105 -11.73 -6.57 -5.56
CA LEU A 105 -12.44 -6.19 -4.33
C LEU A 105 -12.87 -4.72 -4.41
N ALA A 106 -12.00 -3.81 -4.88
CA ALA A 106 -12.34 -2.41 -5.08
C ALA A 106 -13.46 -2.23 -6.12
N GLU A 107 -13.39 -2.93 -7.26
CA GLU A 107 -14.42 -2.91 -8.32
C GLU A 107 -15.81 -3.33 -7.83
N ARG A 108 -15.91 -4.16 -6.80
CA ARG A 108 -17.18 -4.57 -6.19
C ARG A 108 -17.60 -3.61 -5.07
N ALA A 109 -16.70 -3.34 -4.13
CA ALA A 109 -17.04 -2.63 -2.91
C ALA A 109 -17.29 -1.12 -3.13
N LEU A 110 -16.58 -0.48 -4.05
CA LEU A 110 -16.71 0.96 -4.26
C LEU A 110 -18.06 1.36 -4.86
N PRO A 111 -18.60 0.69 -5.93
CA PRO A 111 -19.94 0.97 -6.40
C PRO A 111 -21.01 0.70 -5.34
N GLU A 112 -20.87 -0.40 -4.55
CA GLU A 112 -21.77 -0.68 -3.44
C GLU A 112 -21.74 0.39 -2.36
N ALA A 113 -20.59 1.07 -2.18
CA ALA A 113 -20.43 2.21 -1.27
C ALA A 113 -20.87 3.56 -1.89
N GLY A 114 -21.39 3.56 -3.12
CA GLY A 114 -21.90 4.76 -3.80
C GLY A 114 -20.83 5.57 -4.55
N ILE A 115 -19.69 4.96 -4.88
CA ILE A 115 -18.62 5.58 -5.69
C ILE A 115 -18.88 5.33 -7.17
N GLY A 116 -18.77 6.39 -7.99
CA GLY A 116 -19.00 6.32 -9.43
C GLY A 116 -18.02 5.44 -10.19
N ALA A 117 -18.47 5.01 -11.39
CA ALA A 117 -17.75 4.02 -12.21
C ALA A 117 -16.34 4.48 -12.60
N ASP A 118 -16.19 5.74 -13.01
CA ASP A 118 -14.91 6.28 -13.47
C ASP A 118 -13.85 6.27 -12.36
N ARG A 119 -14.22 6.70 -11.15
CA ARG A 119 -13.31 6.67 -10.00
C ARG A 119 -13.03 5.24 -9.55
N THR A 120 -14.01 4.35 -9.57
CA THR A 120 -13.82 2.92 -9.29
C THR A 120 -12.82 2.29 -10.25
N ALA A 121 -12.92 2.57 -11.56
CA ALA A 121 -11.99 2.07 -12.56
C ALA A 121 -10.57 2.61 -12.33
N GLU A 122 -10.43 3.90 -12.00
CA GLU A 122 -9.14 4.49 -11.68
C GLU A 122 -8.51 3.86 -10.43
N VAL A 123 -9.28 3.67 -9.35
CA VAL A 123 -8.80 2.99 -8.13
C VAL A 123 -8.31 1.58 -8.44
N ALA A 124 -9.09 0.79 -9.20
CA ALA A 124 -8.71 -0.57 -9.56
C ALA A 124 -7.46 -0.60 -10.45
N ARG A 125 -7.30 0.35 -11.38
CA ARG A 125 -6.09 0.52 -12.19
C ARG A 125 -4.88 0.82 -11.31
N LEU A 126 -5.02 1.74 -10.36
CA LEU A 126 -3.96 2.12 -9.43
C LEU A 126 -3.53 0.93 -8.55
N VAL A 127 -4.49 0.14 -8.06
CA VAL A 127 -4.18 -1.08 -7.30
C VAL A 127 -3.39 -2.08 -8.15
N ARG A 128 -3.78 -2.31 -9.42
CA ARG A 128 -3.03 -3.20 -10.33
C ARG A 128 -1.61 -2.69 -10.61
N LEU A 129 -1.42 -1.37 -10.62
CA LEU A 129 -0.11 -0.76 -10.87
C LEU A 129 0.92 -1.13 -9.79
N THR A 130 0.50 -1.42 -8.56
CA THR A 130 1.43 -1.80 -7.48
C THR A 130 2.13 -3.14 -7.70
N VAL A 131 1.73 -3.93 -8.70
CA VAL A 131 2.48 -5.12 -9.15
C VAL A 131 3.88 -4.74 -9.64
N SER A 132 3.98 -3.68 -10.43
CA SER A 132 5.23 -3.25 -11.08
C SER A 132 5.89 -2.05 -10.42
N HIS A 133 5.12 -1.21 -9.74
CA HIS A 133 5.51 0.13 -9.26
C HIS A 133 6.15 0.99 -10.35
N ASP A 134 5.75 0.78 -11.60
CA ASP A 134 6.30 1.48 -12.77
C ASP A 134 5.19 2.27 -13.50
N PRO A 135 4.76 3.42 -12.95
CA PRO A 135 3.76 4.27 -13.58
C PRO A 135 4.26 4.86 -14.90
N ASP A 136 3.38 4.99 -15.88
CA ASP A 136 3.68 5.66 -17.15
C ASP A 136 4.08 7.13 -16.94
N ASP A 137 4.83 7.68 -17.89
CA ASP A 137 5.16 9.11 -17.88
C ASP A 137 3.88 9.96 -17.92
N GLY A 138 3.73 10.83 -16.91
CA GLY A 138 2.55 11.67 -16.74
C GLY A 138 1.40 11.05 -15.94
N ASP A 139 1.50 9.78 -15.54
CA ASP A 139 0.56 9.17 -14.57
C ASP A 139 0.82 9.70 -13.15
N ARG A 140 0.26 10.85 -12.85
CA ARG A 140 0.47 11.54 -11.59
C ARG A 140 -0.14 10.79 -10.40
N ASN A 141 -1.31 10.16 -10.57
CA ASN A 141 -1.94 9.38 -9.51
C ASN A 141 -1.12 8.11 -9.20
N GLY A 142 -0.72 7.38 -10.24
CA GLY A 142 0.13 6.20 -10.12
C GLY A 142 1.47 6.53 -9.48
N THR A 143 2.10 7.64 -9.90
CA THR A 143 3.34 8.14 -9.31
C THR A 143 3.21 8.35 -7.80
N VAL A 144 2.14 9.01 -7.35
CA VAL A 144 1.93 9.28 -5.92
C VAL A 144 1.68 8.00 -5.13
N LEU A 145 0.89 7.07 -5.65
CA LEU A 145 0.64 5.80 -4.96
C LEU A 145 1.92 4.96 -4.83
N CYS A 146 2.65 4.79 -5.94
CA CYS A 146 3.89 4.01 -5.94
C CYS A 146 4.95 4.61 -5.01
N ASP A 147 5.15 5.93 -5.06
CA ASP A 147 6.09 6.61 -4.18
C ASP A 147 5.68 6.48 -2.70
N ALA A 148 4.39 6.58 -2.39
CA ALA A 148 3.87 6.45 -1.03
C ALA A 148 4.08 5.04 -0.47
N ASP A 149 3.88 4.02 -1.28
CA ASP A 149 4.03 2.62 -0.89
C ASP A 149 5.51 2.26 -0.70
N LEU A 150 6.37 2.64 -1.65
CA LEU A 150 7.81 2.41 -1.58
C LEU A 150 8.55 3.29 -0.56
N ALA A 151 7.91 4.30 0.04
CA ALA A 151 8.56 5.24 0.95
C ALA A 151 9.19 4.58 2.19
N VAL A 152 8.75 3.39 2.57
CA VAL A 152 9.37 2.58 3.64
C VAL A 152 10.84 2.31 3.36
N LEU A 153 11.23 2.18 2.10
CA LEU A 153 12.62 1.93 1.69
C LEU A 153 13.56 3.08 2.07
N ALA A 154 13.01 4.29 2.25
CA ALA A 154 13.74 5.49 2.66
C ALA A 154 13.69 5.75 4.17
N GLY A 155 13.29 4.79 4.98
CA GLY A 155 13.33 4.89 6.44
C GLY A 155 14.74 5.07 6.99
N SER A 156 14.84 5.44 8.27
CA SER A 156 16.15 5.39 8.96
C SER A 156 16.73 3.98 8.89
N PRO A 157 18.04 3.77 9.10
CA PRO A 157 18.61 2.42 9.11
C PRO A 157 17.90 1.45 10.08
N THR A 158 17.42 1.95 11.22
CA THR A 158 16.65 1.16 12.19
C THR A 158 15.28 0.79 11.64
N ASP A 159 14.52 1.77 11.12
CA ASP A 159 13.18 1.53 10.55
C ASP A 159 13.27 0.57 9.35
N TYR A 160 14.30 0.71 8.51
CA TYR A 160 14.52 -0.19 7.38
C TYR A 160 14.84 -1.62 7.84
N ALA A 161 15.66 -1.79 8.88
CA ALA A 161 15.97 -3.09 9.44
C ALA A 161 14.72 -3.76 10.05
N GLU A 162 13.86 -3.00 10.72
CA GLU A 162 12.58 -3.49 11.24
C GLU A 162 11.64 -3.92 10.10
N TYR A 163 11.55 -3.14 9.02
CA TYR A 163 10.84 -3.47 7.79
C TYR A 163 11.35 -4.80 7.19
N ALA A 164 12.66 -4.92 6.95
CA ALA A 164 13.26 -6.12 6.38
C ALA A 164 13.00 -7.36 7.25
N ALA A 165 13.11 -7.22 8.59
CA ALA A 165 12.80 -8.26 9.53
C ALA A 165 11.30 -8.66 9.53
N ALA A 166 10.40 -7.69 9.37
CA ALA A 166 8.96 -7.94 9.27
C ALA A 166 8.61 -8.70 7.99
N VAL A 167 9.20 -8.32 6.85
CA VAL A 167 9.08 -9.05 5.58
C VAL A 167 9.61 -10.47 5.72
N ARG A 168 10.81 -10.68 6.32
CA ARG A 168 11.32 -12.04 6.57
C ARG A 168 10.37 -12.89 7.40
N LYS A 169 9.76 -12.31 8.43
CA LYS A 169 8.77 -13.01 9.28
C LYS A 169 7.51 -13.38 8.52
N GLU A 170 7.05 -12.51 7.62
CA GLU A 170 5.86 -12.71 6.79
C GLU A 170 6.07 -13.87 5.80
N TYR A 171 7.28 -13.99 5.25
CA TYR A 171 7.70 -15.11 4.42
C TYR A 171 8.36 -16.26 5.22
N GLY A 172 8.01 -16.40 6.51
CA GLY A 172 8.62 -17.40 7.40
C GLY A 172 8.44 -18.87 6.99
N PHE A 173 7.51 -19.15 6.06
CA PHE A 173 7.30 -20.46 5.47
C PHE A 173 8.27 -20.77 4.30
N VAL A 174 9.00 -19.78 3.79
CA VAL A 174 9.99 -19.95 2.73
C VAL A 174 11.34 -20.28 3.35
N PRO A 175 12.07 -21.33 2.88
CA PRO A 175 13.42 -21.62 3.33
C PRO A 175 14.36 -20.42 3.19
N ASP A 176 15.34 -20.29 4.09
CA ASP A 176 16.21 -19.10 4.14
C ASP A 176 16.98 -18.85 2.84
N GLU A 177 17.46 -19.90 2.19
CA GLU A 177 18.19 -19.79 0.92
C GLU A 177 17.30 -19.24 -0.19
N ASP A 178 16.06 -19.76 -0.32
CA ASP A 178 15.10 -19.34 -1.32
C ASP A 178 14.62 -17.90 -1.06
N PHE A 179 14.39 -17.55 0.21
CA PHE A 179 14.04 -16.19 0.60
C PHE A 179 15.16 -15.20 0.26
N ARG A 180 16.41 -15.52 0.60
CA ARG A 180 17.58 -14.67 0.28
C ARG A 180 17.70 -14.45 -1.22
N ALA A 181 17.59 -15.51 -2.02
CA ALA A 181 17.66 -15.42 -3.47
C ALA A 181 16.53 -14.57 -4.06
N GLY A 182 15.28 -14.80 -3.63
CA GLY A 182 14.11 -14.05 -4.08
C GLY A 182 14.18 -12.58 -3.67
N ARG A 183 14.53 -12.29 -2.42
CA ARG A 183 14.66 -10.92 -1.91
C ARG A 183 15.77 -10.16 -2.64
N ALA A 184 16.93 -10.78 -2.84
CA ALA A 184 18.03 -10.19 -3.60
C ALA A 184 17.63 -9.87 -5.04
N ALA A 185 16.84 -10.74 -5.69
CA ALA A 185 16.34 -10.48 -7.04
C ALA A 185 15.44 -9.24 -7.09
N ILE A 186 14.51 -9.09 -6.13
CA ILE A 186 13.63 -7.92 -6.02
C ILE A 186 14.45 -6.64 -5.79
N LEU A 187 15.42 -6.67 -4.86
CA LEU A 187 16.27 -5.51 -4.58
C LEU A 187 17.08 -5.09 -5.79
N ARG A 188 17.63 -6.04 -6.56
CA ARG A 188 18.35 -5.74 -7.80
C ARG A 188 17.44 -5.11 -8.86
N GLN A 189 16.20 -5.60 -9.00
CA GLN A 189 15.22 -5.00 -9.91
C GLN A 189 14.93 -3.54 -9.55
N LEU A 190 14.66 -3.27 -8.28
CA LEU A 190 14.39 -1.89 -7.79
C LEU A 190 15.63 -1.00 -7.96
N LEU A 191 16.82 -1.48 -7.63
CA LEU A 191 18.07 -0.73 -7.80
C LEU A 191 18.41 -0.45 -9.28
N ALA A 192 17.95 -1.28 -10.20
CA ALA A 192 18.15 -1.10 -11.65
C ALA A 192 17.21 -0.06 -12.27
N LEU A 193 16.15 0.34 -11.58
CA LEU A 193 15.26 1.40 -12.05
C LEU A 193 16.02 2.74 -12.17
N PRO A 194 15.85 3.49 -13.27
CA PRO A 194 16.47 4.82 -13.41
C PRO A 194 16.08 5.79 -12.29
N ARG A 195 14.85 5.68 -11.84
CA ARG A 195 14.28 6.40 -10.68
C ARG A 195 13.39 5.45 -9.91
N LEU A 196 13.60 5.37 -8.61
CA LEU A 196 12.73 4.62 -7.70
C LEU A 196 11.51 5.45 -7.32
N PHE A 197 11.73 6.74 -7.04
CA PHE A 197 10.68 7.72 -6.74
C PHE A 197 10.53 8.72 -7.88
N ARG A 198 9.30 8.95 -8.33
CA ARG A 198 9.00 9.78 -9.50
C ARG A 198 8.40 11.15 -9.17
N THR A 199 7.83 11.34 -7.96
CA THR A 199 7.49 12.70 -7.49
C THR A 199 8.77 13.48 -7.24
N PRO A 200 8.77 14.81 -7.48
CA PRO A 200 9.91 15.64 -7.12
C PRO A 200 10.34 15.48 -5.66
N TYR A 201 9.39 15.46 -4.74
CA TYR A 201 9.67 15.27 -3.32
C TYR A 201 10.30 13.90 -3.02
N GLY A 202 9.72 12.81 -3.53
CA GLY A 202 10.25 11.46 -3.31
C GLY A 202 11.65 11.31 -3.90
N HIS A 203 11.88 11.88 -5.09
CA HIS A 203 13.20 11.87 -5.70
C HIS A 203 14.25 12.63 -4.87
N ASP A 204 13.91 13.84 -4.42
CA ASP A 204 14.86 14.69 -3.72
C ASP A 204 15.16 14.20 -2.28
N GLU A 205 14.12 13.71 -1.57
CA GLU A 205 14.23 13.38 -0.15
C GLU A 205 14.46 11.88 0.11
N TRP A 206 13.96 10.99 -0.74
CA TRP A 206 13.91 9.54 -0.45
C TRP A 206 14.86 8.71 -1.30
N GLU A 207 15.10 9.08 -2.56
CA GLU A 207 15.83 8.26 -3.55
C GLU A 207 17.19 7.79 -3.03
N ALA A 208 18.02 8.72 -2.58
CA ALA A 208 19.38 8.41 -2.16
C ALA A 208 19.42 7.55 -0.87
N VAL A 209 18.45 7.76 0.04
CA VAL A 209 18.36 6.98 1.28
C VAL A 209 17.92 5.56 0.96
N ALA A 210 16.86 5.39 0.17
CA ALA A 210 16.32 4.08 -0.21
C ALA A 210 17.38 3.23 -0.94
N ARG A 211 18.10 3.83 -1.89
CA ARG A 211 19.16 3.11 -2.61
C ARG A 211 20.29 2.64 -1.69
N ARG A 212 20.69 3.46 -0.72
CA ARG A 212 21.71 3.03 0.29
C ARG A 212 21.19 1.87 1.14
N ASN A 213 19.96 1.98 1.63
CA ASN A 213 19.35 0.93 2.45
C ASN A 213 19.27 -0.40 1.70
N MET A 214 18.73 -0.36 0.46
CA MET A 214 18.60 -1.55 -0.39
C MET A 214 19.95 -2.16 -0.76
N ALA A 215 20.96 -1.34 -1.07
CA ALA A 215 22.30 -1.84 -1.39
C ALA A 215 22.92 -2.53 -0.17
N THR A 216 22.77 -1.93 1.03
CA THR A 216 23.26 -2.54 2.28
C THR A 216 22.56 -3.89 2.57
N GLU A 217 21.22 -3.97 2.39
CA GLU A 217 20.51 -5.24 2.54
C GLU A 217 20.98 -6.28 1.52
N LEU A 218 21.17 -5.87 0.26
CA LEU A 218 21.65 -6.75 -0.80
C LEU A 218 23.01 -7.35 -0.46
N ASP A 219 23.98 -6.53 -0.02
CA ASP A 219 25.29 -6.98 0.40
C ASP A 219 25.19 -8.02 1.54
N LEU A 220 24.29 -7.83 2.51
CA LEU A 220 24.06 -8.79 3.62
C LEU A 220 23.39 -10.08 3.16
N LEU A 221 22.55 -10.03 2.13
CA LEU A 221 21.92 -11.25 1.57
C LEU A 221 22.90 -12.08 0.74
N GLU A 222 23.92 -11.46 0.17
CA GLU A 222 24.91 -12.12 -0.70
C GLU A 222 26.17 -12.59 0.07
N ALA A 223 26.35 -12.14 1.32
CA ALA A 223 27.44 -12.57 2.18
C ALA A 223 27.18 -13.98 2.76
#